data_fa2f5dde20ed28de0caf35fcc57bdd9e
#
_entry.id   fa2f5dde20ed28de0caf35fcc57bdd9e
#
_cell.length_a   1.000
_cell.length_b   1.000
_cell.length_c   1.000
_cell.angle_alpha   90.00
_cell.angle_beta   90.00
_cell.angle_gamma   90.00
#
_symmetry.space_group_name_H-M   'P 1'
#
loop_
_entity.id
_entity.type
_entity.pdbx_description
1 polymer ?
#
loop_
_entity_poly.entity_id
_entity_poly.type
_entity_poly.pdbx_seq_one_letter_code
_entity_poly.pdbx_strand_id
1 'polypeptide(L)'
;MASELEPAWLLHRRNYGDGGFLVDLLGLNSGRISAVVRGARRKARGGSHSGVLQPFIPLLVATSGRGELKTLNRLEVASVGIELSGERIFSGFYLNELLVRLLPKFISCPTLFALYGGTIDALTLTEAELDLRKFELILLDELGYGLRFDTDAYDDAVDAAKSYFYDPTKGFLPQAVSFDNDTTTAGWLRGAQLLNMADWLFNGDGLEVSNQQPLKELTRRALQLQLGDRPLKSRELFKAFKWREEPSGDSGRNVIS
;
A
#
# COMPACT_ATOMS: atom_id res chain seq x y z
N MET A 1 -33.15 -10.13 4.82
CA MET A 1 -32.96 -9.05 3.85
C MET A 1 -31.79 -9.46 2.95
N ALA A 2 -31.95 -9.43 1.62
CA ALA A 2 -30.83 -9.63 0.71
C ALA A 2 -29.84 -8.48 0.96
N SER A 3 -28.58 -8.80 1.22
CA SER A 3 -27.55 -7.77 1.36
C SER A 3 -27.37 -7.07 0.01
N GLU A 4 -27.34 -5.76 0.04
CA GLU A 4 -27.11 -4.91 -1.12
C GLU A 4 -25.71 -5.15 -1.69
N LEU A 5 -25.56 -5.08 -3.00
CA LEU A 5 -24.25 -5.15 -3.65
C LEU A 5 -23.47 -3.87 -3.38
N GLU A 6 -22.23 -4.02 -2.96
CA GLU A 6 -21.30 -2.90 -2.80
C GLU A 6 -20.04 -3.10 -3.65
N PRO A 7 -19.41 -2.00 -4.11
CA PRO A 7 -18.08 -2.06 -4.74
C PRO A 7 -17.04 -2.61 -3.78
N ALA A 8 -16.16 -3.49 -4.28
CA ALA A 8 -15.10 -4.09 -3.50
C ALA A 8 -13.87 -4.45 -4.33
N TRP A 9 -12.73 -4.57 -3.66
CA TRP A 9 -11.48 -5.09 -4.21
C TRP A 9 -11.05 -6.35 -3.45
N LEU A 10 -10.55 -7.35 -4.17
CA LEU A 10 -9.91 -8.50 -3.53
C LEU A 10 -8.47 -8.14 -3.12
N LEU A 11 -8.22 -8.17 -1.81
CA LEU A 11 -6.87 -7.94 -1.25
C LEU A 11 -6.06 -9.23 -1.14
N HIS A 12 -6.70 -10.30 -0.63
CA HIS A 12 -6.03 -11.58 -0.41
C HIS A 12 -6.99 -12.74 -0.56
N ARG A 13 -6.47 -13.89 -1.03
CA ARG A 13 -7.21 -15.14 -1.18
C ARG A 13 -6.38 -16.31 -0.72
N ARG A 14 -7.01 -17.23 0.04
CA ARG A 14 -6.42 -18.53 0.39
C ARG A 14 -7.45 -19.64 0.31
N ASN A 15 -7.00 -20.87 0.11
CA ASN A 15 -7.86 -22.02 0.12
C ASN A 15 -8.51 -22.21 1.51
N TYR A 16 -9.79 -22.61 1.52
CA TYR A 16 -10.55 -22.85 2.74
C TYR A 16 -11.49 -24.07 2.56
N GLY A 17 -11.30 -25.09 3.42
CA GLY A 17 -12.08 -26.35 3.33
C GLY A 17 -11.99 -27.05 1.98
N ASP A 18 -12.93 -27.94 1.70
CA ASP A 18 -12.92 -28.86 0.56
C ASP A 18 -13.28 -28.22 -0.80
N GLY A 19 -13.23 -26.94 -0.96
CA GLY A 19 -13.52 -26.33 -2.28
C GLY A 19 -13.92 -24.87 -2.19
N GLY A 20 -13.69 -24.22 -1.06
CA GLY A 20 -13.91 -22.81 -0.84
C GLY A 20 -12.64 -21.97 -0.87
N PHE A 21 -12.84 -20.66 -0.73
CA PHE A 21 -11.81 -19.70 -0.44
C PHE A 21 -12.16 -18.90 0.81
N LEU A 22 -11.13 -18.51 1.55
CA LEU A 22 -11.20 -17.40 2.47
C LEU A 22 -10.59 -16.20 1.77
N VAL A 23 -11.33 -15.10 1.73
CA VAL A 23 -10.95 -13.87 1.04
C VAL A 23 -10.92 -12.71 2.02
N ASP A 24 -9.97 -11.79 1.84
CA ASP A 24 -9.97 -10.47 2.44
C ASP A 24 -10.33 -9.47 1.35
N LEU A 25 -11.37 -8.68 1.60
CA LEU A 25 -11.92 -7.69 0.68
C LEU A 25 -11.78 -6.29 1.28
N LEU A 26 -11.59 -5.30 0.43
CA LEU A 26 -11.80 -3.89 0.73
C LEU A 26 -13.14 -3.49 0.10
N GLY A 27 -14.19 -3.34 0.89
CA GLY A 27 -15.49 -2.85 0.47
C GLY A 27 -15.61 -1.34 0.67
N LEU A 28 -16.34 -0.67 -0.22
CA LEU A 28 -16.56 0.78 -0.14
C LEU A 28 -17.24 1.18 1.17
N ASN A 29 -18.31 0.45 1.53
CA ASN A 29 -19.12 0.76 2.72
C ASN A 29 -18.71 -0.07 3.94
N SER A 30 -18.33 -1.32 3.71
CA SER A 30 -17.99 -2.27 4.79
C SER A 30 -16.55 -2.17 5.29
N GLY A 31 -15.68 -1.42 4.57
CA GLY A 31 -14.26 -1.38 4.86
C GLY A 31 -13.56 -2.72 4.60
N ARG A 32 -12.51 -3.04 5.36
CA ARG A 32 -11.84 -4.33 5.24
C ARG A 32 -12.65 -5.44 5.93
N ILE A 33 -13.01 -6.47 5.18
CA ILE A 33 -13.76 -7.63 5.68
C ILE A 33 -13.10 -8.94 5.26
N SER A 34 -13.29 -9.98 6.08
CA SER A 34 -12.93 -11.35 5.70
C SER A 34 -14.20 -12.15 5.43
N ALA A 35 -14.25 -12.89 4.32
CA ALA A 35 -15.42 -13.67 3.94
C ALA A 35 -15.06 -15.07 3.42
N VAL A 36 -15.95 -16.03 3.66
CA VAL A 36 -15.87 -17.37 3.07
C VAL A 36 -16.66 -17.40 1.77
N VAL A 37 -16.03 -17.90 0.72
CA VAL A 37 -16.65 -18.19 -0.58
C VAL A 37 -16.77 -19.70 -0.72
N ARG A 38 -18.00 -20.23 -0.54
CA ARG A 38 -18.26 -21.67 -0.60
C ARG A 38 -18.33 -22.15 -2.04
N GLY A 39 -17.80 -23.35 -2.30
CA GLY A 39 -17.90 -24.01 -3.61
C GLY A 39 -17.20 -23.27 -4.76
N ALA A 40 -16.32 -22.30 -4.47
CA ALA A 40 -15.69 -21.44 -5.47
C ALA A 40 -14.81 -22.18 -6.49
N ARG A 41 -14.34 -23.40 -6.15
CA ARG A 41 -13.52 -24.24 -7.04
C ARG A 41 -14.36 -25.22 -7.87
N ARG A 42 -15.66 -25.35 -7.60
CA ARG A 42 -16.55 -26.22 -8.41
C ARG A 42 -16.92 -25.52 -9.70
N LYS A 43 -16.78 -26.19 -10.83
CA LYS A 43 -17.28 -25.72 -12.13
C LYS A 43 -18.81 -25.68 -12.06
N ALA A 44 -19.39 -24.52 -11.90
CA ALA A 44 -20.83 -24.29 -12.04
C ALA A 44 -21.15 -23.93 -13.52
N ARG A 45 -22.43 -24.13 -13.94
CA ARG A 45 -22.89 -23.76 -15.29
C ARG A 45 -22.72 -22.29 -15.69
N GLY A 46 -22.29 -21.42 -14.78
CA GLY A 46 -22.05 -19.98 -15.01
C GLY A 46 -20.60 -19.52 -14.86
N GLY A 47 -19.64 -20.44 -14.83
CA GLY A 47 -18.22 -20.11 -14.60
C GLY A 47 -17.78 -20.39 -13.15
N SER A 48 -16.47 -20.48 -12.93
CA SER A 48 -15.91 -20.67 -11.60
C SER A 48 -15.64 -19.30 -10.97
N HIS A 49 -16.09 -19.07 -9.73
CA HIS A 49 -15.70 -17.89 -8.95
C HIS A 49 -14.17 -17.76 -8.80
N SER A 50 -13.43 -18.83 -9.04
CA SER A 50 -11.98 -18.86 -9.03
C SER A 50 -11.33 -17.91 -10.05
N GLY A 51 -11.94 -17.75 -11.23
CA GLY A 51 -11.45 -16.86 -12.28
C GLY A 51 -11.73 -15.38 -12.00
N VAL A 52 -12.81 -15.10 -11.28
CA VAL A 52 -13.23 -13.74 -10.94
C VAL A 52 -12.54 -13.21 -9.68
N LEU A 53 -12.27 -14.10 -8.72
CA LEU A 53 -11.56 -13.75 -7.47
C LEU A 53 -10.06 -13.61 -7.70
N GLN A 54 -9.70 -12.62 -8.50
CA GLN A 54 -8.30 -12.23 -8.77
C GLN A 54 -8.05 -10.82 -8.21
N PRO A 55 -6.83 -10.51 -7.75
CA PRO A 55 -6.45 -9.14 -7.40
C PRO A 55 -6.65 -8.20 -8.58
N PHE A 56 -6.89 -6.93 -8.27
CA PHE A 56 -7.00 -5.82 -9.24
C PHE A 56 -8.18 -5.90 -10.21
N ILE A 57 -9.16 -6.77 -9.93
CA ILE A 57 -10.45 -6.78 -10.62
C ILE A 57 -11.46 -6.04 -9.74
N PRO A 58 -12.11 -4.98 -10.26
CA PRO A 58 -13.21 -4.31 -9.56
C PRO A 58 -14.41 -5.26 -9.44
N LEU A 59 -14.91 -5.43 -8.22
CA LEU A 59 -15.96 -6.37 -7.89
C LEU A 59 -17.20 -5.65 -7.34
N LEU A 60 -18.37 -6.27 -7.51
CA LEU A 60 -19.58 -6.00 -6.73
C LEU A 60 -19.84 -7.22 -5.86
N VAL A 61 -19.96 -7.00 -4.55
CA VAL A 61 -20.08 -8.08 -3.58
C VAL A 61 -21.27 -7.86 -2.66
N ALA A 62 -21.92 -8.96 -2.25
CA ALA A 62 -22.87 -8.94 -1.17
C ALA A 62 -22.48 -10.00 -0.15
N THR A 63 -22.36 -9.59 1.11
CA THR A 63 -21.93 -10.46 2.21
C THR A 63 -23.00 -10.52 3.30
N SER A 64 -23.03 -11.61 4.06
CA SER A 64 -23.89 -11.78 5.22
C SER A 64 -23.15 -12.42 6.39
N GLY A 65 -23.76 -12.37 7.55
CA GLY A 65 -23.25 -12.94 8.79
C GLY A 65 -23.03 -11.87 9.87
N ARG A 66 -23.21 -12.25 11.14
CA ARG A 66 -23.07 -11.35 12.29
C ARG A 66 -21.64 -11.32 12.86
N GLY A 67 -20.86 -12.39 12.63
CA GLY A 67 -19.50 -12.54 13.14
C GLY A 67 -18.46 -11.79 12.31
N GLU A 68 -17.21 -11.84 12.73
CA GLU A 68 -16.06 -11.27 12.01
C GLU A 68 -15.82 -11.92 10.65
N LEU A 69 -16.16 -13.22 10.53
CA LEU A 69 -16.07 -13.95 9.28
C LEU A 69 -17.42 -13.92 8.60
N LYS A 70 -17.51 -13.21 7.49
CA LYS A 70 -18.70 -13.09 6.67
C LYS A 70 -18.83 -14.29 5.71
N THR A 71 -20.00 -14.43 5.09
CA THR A 71 -20.22 -15.31 3.94
C THR A 71 -20.43 -14.44 2.71
N LEU A 72 -19.69 -14.68 1.64
CA LEU A 72 -19.88 -14.02 0.35
C LEU A 72 -21.05 -14.72 -0.37
N ASN A 73 -22.16 -14.02 -0.55
CA ASN A 73 -23.40 -14.57 -1.13
C ASN A 73 -23.51 -14.28 -2.63
N ARG A 74 -23.08 -13.08 -3.04
CA ARG A 74 -23.07 -12.65 -4.45
C ARG A 74 -21.72 -12.04 -4.78
N LEU A 75 -21.28 -12.29 -6.01
CA LEU A 75 -20.01 -11.81 -6.57
C LEU A 75 -20.22 -11.56 -8.04
N GLU A 76 -20.01 -10.33 -8.47
CA GLU A 76 -20.07 -9.89 -9.85
C GLU A 76 -18.81 -9.08 -10.19
N VAL A 77 -18.39 -9.11 -11.45
CA VAL A 77 -17.33 -8.23 -11.94
C VAL A 77 -17.96 -6.88 -12.26
N ALA A 78 -17.43 -5.81 -11.68
CA ALA A 78 -17.95 -4.45 -11.88
C ALA A 78 -17.45 -3.85 -13.20
N SER A 79 -16.19 -4.11 -13.54
CA SER A 79 -15.56 -3.64 -14.78
C SER A 79 -14.35 -4.51 -15.14
N VAL A 80 -13.73 -4.22 -16.27
CA VAL A 80 -12.48 -4.89 -16.70
C VAL A 80 -11.41 -4.76 -15.61
N GLY A 81 -10.70 -5.85 -15.34
CA GLY A 81 -9.59 -5.86 -14.40
C GLY A 81 -8.41 -5.03 -14.88
N ILE A 82 -7.66 -4.47 -13.94
CA ILE A 82 -6.42 -3.73 -14.22
C ILE A 82 -5.29 -4.76 -14.31
N GLU A 83 -4.64 -4.83 -15.47
CA GLU A 83 -3.56 -5.76 -15.72
C GLU A 83 -2.20 -5.14 -15.34
N LEU A 84 -1.61 -5.66 -14.29
CA LEU A 84 -0.26 -5.30 -13.86
C LEU A 84 0.73 -6.37 -14.32
N SER A 85 1.84 -5.97 -14.92
CA SER A 85 2.88 -6.87 -15.44
C SER A 85 4.26 -6.53 -14.87
N GLY A 86 5.18 -7.50 -14.94
CA GLY A 86 6.56 -7.31 -14.49
C GLY A 86 6.65 -6.92 -13.00
N GLU A 87 7.52 -5.98 -12.68
CA GLU A 87 7.75 -5.50 -11.32
C GLU A 87 6.53 -4.83 -10.69
N ARG A 88 5.64 -4.25 -11.50
CA ARG A 88 4.47 -3.48 -11.05
C ARG A 88 3.45 -4.34 -10.28
N ILE A 89 3.35 -5.64 -10.61
CA ILE A 89 2.48 -6.56 -9.91
C ILE A 89 2.85 -6.68 -8.42
N PHE A 90 4.15 -6.59 -8.10
CA PHE A 90 4.61 -6.63 -6.70
C PHE A 90 4.26 -5.35 -5.95
N SER A 91 4.22 -4.20 -6.63
CA SER A 91 3.72 -2.95 -6.05
C SER A 91 2.23 -3.06 -5.70
N GLY A 92 1.42 -3.65 -6.59
CA GLY A 92 0.01 -3.94 -6.28
C GLY A 92 -0.15 -4.92 -5.11
N PHE A 93 0.62 -5.99 -5.05
CA PHE A 93 0.62 -6.91 -3.90
C PHE A 93 1.11 -6.26 -2.61
N TYR A 94 2.03 -5.32 -2.70
CA TYR A 94 2.48 -4.53 -1.58
C TYR A 94 1.33 -3.68 -0.99
N LEU A 95 0.56 -2.98 -1.82
CA LEU A 95 -0.60 -2.23 -1.37
C LEU A 95 -1.63 -3.14 -0.69
N ASN A 96 -1.92 -4.30 -1.30
CA ASN A 96 -2.81 -5.30 -0.71
C ASN A 96 -2.32 -5.76 0.66
N GLU A 97 -1.03 -6.04 0.80
CA GLU A 97 -0.45 -6.50 2.05
C GLU A 97 -0.49 -5.41 3.14
N LEU A 98 -0.24 -4.14 2.79
CA LEU A 98 -0.39 -3.02 3.72
C LEU A 98 -1.83 -2.95 4.26
N LEU A 99 -2.82 -2.97 3.37
CA LEU A 99 -4.24 -2.92 3.76
C LEU A 99 -4.65 -4.10 4.63
N VAL A 100 -4.22 -5.33 4.29
CA VAL A 100 -4.53 -6.53 5.08
C VAL A 100 -3.89 -6.48 6.46
N ARG A 101 -2.70 -5.91 6.59
CA ARG A 101 -1.96 -5.89 7.87
C ARG A 101 -2.33 -4.73 8.78
N LEU A 102 -2.62 -3.57 8.20
CA LEU A 102 -2.75 -2.31 8.96
C LEU A 102 -4.19 -1.86 9.12
N LEU A 103 -5.04 -2.01 8.08
CA LEU A 103 -6.39 -1.46 8.14
C LEU A 103 -7.26 -2.27 9.10
N PRO A 104 -7.92 -1.64 10.08
CA PRO A 104 -8.88 -2.32 10.95
C PRO A 104 -10.06 -2.86 10.15
N LYS A 105 -10.67 -3.95 10.65
CA LYS A 105 -11.86 -4.53 10.01
C LYS A 105 -13.11 -3.71 10.31
N PHE A 106 -14.05 -3.73 9.36
CA PHE A 106 -15.39 -3.15 9.50
C PHE A 106 -15.44 -1.63 9.71
N ILE A 107 -14.37 -0.94 9.35
CA ILE A 107 -14.32 0.52 9.33
C ILE A 107 -14.29 0.96 7.87
N SER A 108 -15.36 1.67 7.45
CA SER A 108 -15.44 2.23 6.10
C SER A 108 -14.42 3.36 5.94
N CYS A 109 -13.65 3.32 4.86
CA CYS A 109 -12.67 4.33 4.47
C CYS A 109 -12.83 4.65 2.98
N PRO A 110 -13.87 5.42 2.57
CA PRO A 110 -14.16 5.69 1.16
C PRO A 110 -13.01 6.39 0.44
N THR A 111 -12.31 7.31 1.11
CA THR A 111 -11.13 7.99 0.57
C THR A 111 -10.05 6.98 0.19
N LEU A 112 -9.73 6.05 1.09
CA LEU A 112 -8.71 5.04 0.86
C LEU A 112 -9.16 4.02 -0.21
N PHE A 113 -10.47 3.69 -0.26
CA PHE A 113 -11.04 2.85 -1.31
C PHE A 113 -10.85 3.45 -2.71
N ALA A 114 -11.18 4.73 -2.88
CA ALA A 114 -11.00 5.44 -4.14
C ALA A 114 -9.52 5.58 -4.51
N LEU A 115 -8.68 5.95 -3.53
CA LEU A 115 -7.24 6.08 -3.72
C LEU A 115 -6.59 4.75 -4.12
N TYR A 116 -7.02 3.63 -3.52
CA TYR A 116 -6.52 2.30 -3.90
C TYR A 116 -6.78 2.02 -5.38
N GLY A 117 -8.00 2.22 -5.86
CA GLY A 117 -8.34 2.03 -7.27
C GLY A 117 -7.48 2.90 -8.19
N GLY A 118 -7.36 4.20 -7.88
CA GLY A 118 -6.54 5.15 -8.64
C GLY A 118 -5.05 4.80 -8.63
N THR A 119 -4.52 4.34 -7.49
CA THR A 119 -3.12 3.92 -7.39
C THR A 119 -2.85 2.65 -8.18
N ILE A 120 -3.75 1.64 -8.13
CA ILE A 120 -3.62 0.43 -8.96
C ILE A 120 -3.66 0.78 -10.46
N ASP A 121 -4.51 1.71 -10.86
CA ASP A 121 -4.56 2.20 -12.25
C ASP A 121 -3.27 2.93 -12.65
N ALA A 122 -2.77 3.83 -11.80
CA ALA A 122 -1.50 4.53 -12.01
C ALA A 122 -0.31 3.56 -12.14
N LEU A 123 -0.33 2.40 -11.46
CA LEU A 123 0.70 1.36 -11.59
C LEU A 123 0.79 0.75 -13.01
N THR A 124 -0.19 0.98 -13.88
CA THR A 124 -0.07 0.61 -15.31
C THR A 124 0.91 1.51 -16.06
N LEU A 125 1.17 2.71 -15.53
CA LEU A 125 2.09 3.71 -16.07
C LEU A 125 3.52 3.49 -15.55
N THR A 126 4.50 4.19 -16.15
CA THR A 126 5.93 3.95 -15.88
C THR A 126 6.41 4.62 -14.58
N GLU A 127 5.75 5.67 -14.11
CA GLU A 127 6.22 6.55 -13.03
C GLU A 127 5.26 6.62 -11.83
N ALA A 128 4.81 5.47 -11.34
CA ALA A 128 3.83 5.39 -10.24
C ALA A 128 4.46 5.44 -8.83
N GLU A 129 5.73 5.79 -8.67
CA GLU A 129 6.34 5.78 -7.34
C GLU A 129 5.75 6.83 -6.40
N LEU A 130 5.41 8.00 -6.92
CA LEU A 130 4.77 9.06 -6.14
C LEU A 130 3.33 8.68 -5.73
N ASP A 131 2.59 7.97 -6.59
CA ASP A 131 1.27 7.46 -6.25
C ASP A 131 1.33 6.45 -5.10
N LEU A 132 2.36 5.58 -5.09
CA LEU A 132 2.63 4.69 -3.96
C LEU A 132 2.92 5.48 -2.68
N ARG A 133 3.74 6.55 -2.75
CA ARG A 133 4.02 7.39 -1.57
C ARG A 133 2.78 8.08 -1.06
N LYS A 134 1.95 8.63 -1.97
CA LYS A 134 0.68 9.26 -1.61
C LYS A 134 -0.27 8.28 -0.93
N PHE A 135 -0.39 7.07 -1.47
CA PHE A 135 -1.17 6.01 -0.86
C PHE A 135 -0.68 5.67 0.57
N GLU A 136 0.63 5.49 0.74
CA GLU A 136 1.22 5.18 2.04
C GLU A 136 0.96 6.27 3.08
N LEU A 137 1.10 7.54 2.70
CA LEU A 137 0.86 8.68 3.59
C LEU A 137 -0.61 8.80 4.00
N ILE A 138 -1.52 8.64 3.05
CA ILE A 138 -2.96 8.70 3.34
C ILE A 138 -3.39 7.47 4.17
N LEU A 139 -2.81 6.29 3.93
CA LEU A 139 -3.05 5.12 4.79
C LEU A 139 -2.60 5.39 6.23
N LEU A 140 -1.41 5.98 6.42
CA LEU A 140 -0.92 6.35 7.75
C LEU A 140 -1.84 7.38 8.42
N ASP A 141 -2.33 8.35 7.68
CA ASP A 141 -3.25 9.37 8.18
C ASP A 141 -4.59 8.77 8.62
N GLU A 142 -5.19 7.91 7.81
CA GLU A 142 -6.44 7.17 8.15
C GLU A 142 -6.28 6.25 9.38
N LEU A 143 -5.05 5.84 9.68
CA LEU A 143 -4.72 5.06 10.88
C LEU A 143 -4.41 5.94 12.11
N GLY A 144 -4.39 7.26 11.95
CA GLY A 144 -4.03 8.21 13.01
C GLY A 144 -2.52 8.40 13.23
N TYR A 145 -1.71 7.98 12.26
CA TYR A 145 -0.24 8.11 12.26
C TYR A 145 0.28 9.01 11.13
N GLY A 146 -0.56 9.97 10.68
CA GLY A 146 -0.22 10.88 9.59
C GLY A 146 1.05 11.68 9.86
N LEU A 147 1.85 11.91 8.82
CA LEU A 147 3.03 12.77 8.88
C LEU A 147 2.61 14.23 8.61
N ARG A 148 2.75 15.08 9.62
CA ARG A 148 2.44 16.51 9.53
C ARG A 148 3.70 17.26 9.10
N PHE A 149 3.87 17.47 7.79
CA PHE A 149 5.05 18.11 7.24
C PHE A 149 5.10 19.63 7.48
N ASP A 150 3.99 20.23 7.88
CA ASP A 150 3.81 21.66 8.12
C ASP A 150 3.98 22.08 9.58
N THR A 151 3.97 21.11 10.50
CA THR A 151 4.12 21.35 11.95
C THR A 151 5.16 20.42 12.57
N ASP A 152 5.84 20.88 13.59
CA ASP A 152 6.82 20.11 14.32
C ASP A 152 6.20 19.33 15.52
N ALA A 153 7.06 18.63 16.26
CA ALA A 153 6.67 17.81 17.41
C ALA A 153 6.10 18.61 18.60
N TYR A 154 6.18 19.93 18.55
CA TYR A 154 5.66 20.83 19.57
C TYR A 154 4.44 21.63 19.10
N ASP A 155 3.87 21.24 17.93
CA ASP A 155 2.78 21.93 17.24
C ASP A 155 3.14 23.34 16.72
N ASP A 156 4.43 23.66 16.64
CA ASP A 156 4.90 24.87 16.02
C ASP A 156 4.97 24.71 14.50
N ALA A 157 4.78 25.81 13.74
CA ALA A 157 4.91 25.78 12.29
C ALA A 157 6.37 25.48 11.89
N VAL A 158 6.54 24.64 10.87
CA VAL A 158 7.86 24.30 10.33
C VAL A 158 8.50 25.55 9.71
N ASP A 159 9.72 25.88 10.17
CA ASP A 159 10.54 26.97 9.65
C ASP A 159 11.46 26.43 8.53
N ALA A 160 11.33 26.99 7.32
CA ALA A 160 12.11 26.57 6.15
C ALA A 160 13.64 26.59 6.37
N ALA A 161 14.13 27.47 7.24
CA ALA A 161 15.56 27.65 7.50
C ALA A 161 16.13 26.67 8.54
N LYS A 162 15.27 26.02 9.33
CA LYS A 162 15.67 25.05 10.37
C LYS A 162 15.85 23.65 9.80
N SER A 163 16.54 22.80 10.58
CA SER A 163 16.63 21.36 10.34
C SER A 163 15.80 20.58 11.34
N TYR A 164 15.23 19.46 10.90
CA TYR A 164 14.33 18.62 11.68
C TYR A 164 14.76 17.16 11.59
N PHE A 165 14.66 16.45 12.71
CA PHE A 165 14.84 15.01 12.77
C PHE A 165 13.48 14.31 12.91
N TYR A 166 13.19 13.33 12.08
CA TYR A 166 11.96 12.57 12.19
C TYR A 166 12.06 11.46 13.25
N ASP A 167 11.29 11.61 14.33
CA ASP A 167 11.02 10.56 15.31
C ASP A 167 9.64 9.95 15.01
N PRO A 168 9.54 8.62 14.74
CA PRO A 168 8.26 7.99 14.38
C PRO A 168 7.17 8.07 15.46
N THR A 169 7.53 8.40 16.72
CA THR A 169 6.59 8.51 17.84
C THR A 169 6.22 9.95 18.20
N LYS A 170 7.07 10.91 17.85
CA LYS A 170 6.92 12.32 18.24
C LYS A 170 6.69 13.24 17.05
N GLY A 171 7.04 12.83 15.83
CA GLY A 171 7.01 13.68 14.65
C GLY A 171 8.36 14.34 14.35
N PHE A 172 8.33 15.55 13.81
CA PHE A 172 9.51 16.29 13.40
C PHE A 172 10.07 17.12 14.55
N LEU A 173 11.20 16.70 15.09
CA LEU A 173 11.90 17.41 16.19
C LEU A 173 12.84 18.47 15.61
N PRO A 174 12.66 19.76 15.96
CA PRO A 174 13.56 20.81 15.50
C PRO A 174 14.95 20.67 16.12
N GLN A 175 15.95 21.02 15.37
CA GLN A 175 17.34 21.02 15.84
C GLN A 175 17.58 22.17 16.80
N ALA A 176 18.13 21.88 17.98
CA ALA A 176 18.40 22.87 19.03
C ALA A 176 19.56 23.82 18.70
N VAL A 177 20.46 23.46 17.76
CA VAL A 177 21.65 24.24 17.39
C VAL A 177 21.89 24.13 15.88
N SER A 178 22.23 25.24 15.22
CA SER A 178 22.62 25.26 13.81
C SER A 178 23.91 24.44 13.60
N PHE A 179 23.83 23.34 12.86
CA PHE A 179 25.03 22.72 12.32
C PHE A 179 25.46 23.49 11.07
N ASP A 180 26.78 23.62 10.90
CA ASP A 180 27.40 24.18 9.68
C ASP A 180 26.90 23.47 8.42
N ASN A 181 26.79 24.21 7.35
CA ASN A 181 26.07 23.95 6.10
C ASN A 181 26.38 22.64 5.34
N ASP A 182 27.20 21.72 5.83
CA ASP A 182 27.75 20.65 5.00
C ASP A 182 27.60 19.20 5.54
N THR A 183 26.88 18.98 6.63
CA THR A 183 26.66 17.63 7.13
C THR A 183 25.18 17.24 6.96
N THR A 184 24.86 16.62 5.84
CA THR A 184 23.68 15.75 5.67
C THR A 184 23.84 14.54 6.59
N THR A 185 23.64 14.75 7.89
CA THR A 185 23.59 13.66 8.86
C THR A 185 22.35 12.83 8.54
N ALA A 186 22.52 11.54 8.30
CA ALA A 186 21.47 10.64 7.89
C ALA A 186 20.21 10.79 8.78
N GLY A 187 19.08 11.12 8.17
CA GLY A 187 17.78 11.26 8.86
C GLY A 187 17.37 12.68 9.23
N TRP A 188 18.18 13.69 8.95
CA TRP A 188 17.82 15.10 9.08
C TRP A 188 17.26 15.66 7.78
N LEU A 189 16.26 16.54 7.89
CA LEU A 189 15.58 17.20 6.78
C LEU A 189 15.56 18.71 7.05
N ARG A 190 15.73 19.51 6.01
CA ARG A 190 15.49 20.95 6.10
C ARG A 190 14.00 21.23 6.12
N GLY A 191 13.58 22.27 6.84
CA GLY A 191 12.17 22.69 6.87
C GLY A 191 11.63 23.00 5.47
N ALA A 192 12.46 23.57 4.56
CA ALA A 192 12.07 23.77 3.17
C ALA A 192 11.70 22.47 2.46
N GLN A 193 12.37 21.35 2.75
CA GLN A 193 12.04 20.04 2.19
C GLN A 193 10.69 19.53 2.74
N LEU A 194 10.45 19.70 4.04
CA LEU A 194 9.19 19.33 4.68
C LEU A 194 8.03 20.14 4.10
N LEU A 195 8.18 21.45 3.95
CA LEU A 195 7.16 22.32 3.35
C LEU A 195 6.88 21.98 1.89
N ASN A 196 7.91 21.61 1.11
CA ASN A 196 7.69 21.11 -0.26
C ASN A 196 6.94 19.78 -0.28
N MET A 197 7.22 18.86 0.66
CA MET A 197 6.46 17.60 0.81
C MET A 197 5.01 17.87 1.23
N ALA A 198 4.78 18.85 2.11
CA ALA A 198 3.44 19.29 2.51
C ALA A 198 2.65 19.82 1.30
N ASP A 199 3.25 20.76 0.55
CA ASP A 199 2.62 21.35 -0.62
C ASP A 199 2.26 20.29 -1.67
N TRP A 200 3.19 19.39 -1.98
CA TRP A 200 2.92 18.27 -2.87
C TRP A 200 1.77 17.37 -2.38
N LEU A 201 1.73 17.04 -1.10
CA LEU A 201 0.69 16.15 -0.57
C LEU A 201 -0.71 16.77 -0.67
N PHE A 202 -0.83 18.10 -0.41
CA PHE A 202 -2.10 18.84 -0.45
C PHE A 202 -2.52 19.24 -1.86
N ASN A 203 -1.58 19.72 -2.68
CA ASN A 203 -1.88 20.28 -4.00
C ASN A 203 -1.63 19.31 -5.15
N GLY A 204 -0.91 18.21 -4.91
CA GLY A 204 -0.73 17.10 -5.87
C GLY A 204 0.47 17.25 -6.81
N ASP A 205 1.03 18.44 -6.95
CA ASP A 205 2.12 18.75 -7.89
C ASP A 205 3.33 19.37 -7.18
N GLY A 206 4.48 19.40 -7.86
CA GLY A 206 5.64 20.19 -7.44
C GLY A 206 6.56 19.52 -6.40
N LEU A 207 6.49 18.19 -6.18
CA LEU A 207 7.52 17.53 -5.38
C LEU A 207 8.87 17.61 -6.09
N GLU A 208 9.82 18.29 -5.47
CA GLU A 208 11.19 18.35 -5.98
C GLU A 208 11.82 16.96 -6.07
N VAL A 209 12.57 16.69 -7.13
CA VAL A 209 13.25 15.39 -7.36
C VAL A 209 14.17 15.03 -6.19
N SER A 210 14.85 16.03 -5.61
CA SER A 210 15.71 15.88 -4.43
C SER A 210 14.95 15.37 -3.19
N ASN A 211 13.63 15.59 -3.11
CA ASN A 211 12.79 15.22 -1.98
C ASN A 211 12.13 13.84 -2.13
N GLN A 212 12.18 13.20 -3.31
CA GLN A 212 11.57 11.90 -3.54
C GLN A 212 12.19 10.79 -2.68
N GLN A 213 13.52 10.73 -2.63
CA GLN A 213 14.22 9.72 -1.82
C GLN A 213 14.04 9.96 -0.32
N PRO A 214 14.22 11.19 0.22
CA PRO A 214 13.86 11.50 1.60
C PRO A 214 12.42 11.13 1.97
N LEU A 215 11.43 11.45 1.13
CA LEU A 215 10.03 11.09 1.34
C LEU A 215 9.85 9.58 1.44
N LYS A 216 10.47 8.81 0.55
CA LYS A 216 10.45 7.35 0.56
C LYS A 216 11.04 6.75 1.85
N GLU A 217 12.10 7.34 2.37
CA GLU A 217 12.73 6.92 3.62
C GLU A 217 11.85 7.22 4.83
N LEU A 218 11.24 8.41 4.86
CA LEU A 218 10.28 8.80 5.90
C LEU A 218 9.09 7.87 5.97
N THR A 219 8.40 7.67 4.84
CA THR A 219 7.22 6.79 4.78
C THR A 219 7.58 5.36 5.15
N ARG A 220 8.76 4.87 4.74
CA ARG A 220 9.25 3.54 5.13
C ARG A 220 9.45 3.43 6.65
N ARG A 221 10.04 4.45 7.28
CA ARG A 221 10.26 4.47 8.74
C ARG A 221 8.94 4.52 9.49
N ALA A 222 8.00 5.37 9.06
CA ALA A 222 6.67 5.48 9.67
C ALA A 222 5.89 4.17 9.55
N LEU A 223 5.86 3.55 8.37
CA LEU A 223 5.20 2.27 8.15
C LEU A 223 5.86 1.12 8.93
N GLN A 224 7.19 1.12 9.07
CA GLN A 224 7.91 0.07 9.79
C GLN A 224 7.46 -0.02 11.26
N LEU A 225 7.20 1.12 11.90
CA LEU A 225 6.68 1.15 13.27
C LEU A 225 5.32 0.44 13.37
N GLN A 226 4.44 0.63 12.40
CA GLN A 226 3.10 0.04 12.39
C GLN A 226 3.12 -1.44 11.98
N LEU A 227 4.03 -1.82 11.08
CA LEU A 227 4.17 -3.20 10.59
C LEU A 227 4.87 -4.13 11.59
N GLY A 228 5.66 -3.57 12.51
CA GLY A 228 6.51 -4.35 13.43
C GLY A 228 7.60 -5.13 12.69
N ASP A 229 8.16 -6.16 13.35
CA ASP A 229 9.34 -6.89 12.86
C ASP A 229 9.04 -7.90 11.75
N ARG A 230 7.77 -8.21 11.51
CA ARG A 230 7.41 -9.19 10.49
C ARG A 230 7.63 -8.62 9.08
N PRO A 231 8.51 -9.22 8.26
CA PRO A 231 8.80 -8.73 6.92
C PRO A 231 7.56 -8.77 6.01
N LEU A 232 7.57 -7.93 4.99
CA LEU A 232 6.53 -7.91 3.96
C LEU A 232 6.81 -9.02 2.94
N LYS A 233 5.84 -9.90 2.74
CA LYS A 233 5.92 -11.00 1.76
C LYS A 233 6.04 -10.50 0.33
N SER A 234 5.36 -9.40 0.01
CA SER A 234 5.46 -8.74 -1.30
C SER A 234 6.89 -8.33 -1.63
N ARG A 235 7.65 -7.82 -0.64
CA ARG A 235 9.08 -7.49 -0.82
C ARG A 235 9.96 -8.73 -0.99
N GLU A 236 9.66 -9.82 -0.28
CA GLU A 236 10.38 -11.09 -0.43
C GLU A 236 10.16 -11.67 -1.83
N LEU A 237 8.92 -11.66 -2.31
CA LEU A 237 8.56 -12.10 -3.66
C LEU A 237 9.25 -11.25 -4.74
N PHE A 238 9.29 -9.93 -4.57
CA PHE A 238 10.00 -9.04 -5.49
C PHE A 238 11.50 -9.32 -5.55
N LYS A 239 12.16 -9.52 -4.41
CA LYS A 239 13.57 -9.90 -4.36
C LYS A 239 13.83 -11.22 -5.07
N ALA A 240 12.97 -12.22 -4.85
CA ALA A 240 13.08 -13.52 -5.51
C ALA A 240 12.85 -13.44 -7.02
N PHE A 241 12.00 -12.52 -7.47
CA PHE A 241 11.77 -12.25 -8.90
C PHE A 241 13.02 -11.64 -9.55
N LYS A 242 13.58 -10.55 -8.96
CA LYS A 242 14.80 -9.90 -9.47
C LYS A 242 15.98 -10.86 -9.55
N TRP A 243 16.17 -11.70 -8.54
CA TRP A 243 17.27 -12.69 -8.53
C TRP A 243 17.18 -13.69 -9.69
N ARG A 244 15.97 -13.97 -10.20
CA ARG A 244 15.78 -14.84 -11.36
C ARG A 244 16.03 -14.15 -12.70
N GLU A 245 15.90 -12.84 -12.77
CA GLU A 245 16.14 -12.04 -13.97
C GLU A 245 17.60 -11.64 -14.13
N GLU A 246 18.43 -11.65 -13.06
CA GLU A 246 19.86 -11.46 -13.17
C GLU A 246 20.47 -12.68 -13.87
N PRO A 247 21.07 -12.53 -15.09
CA PRO A 247 21.73 -13.63 -15.76
C PRO A 247 22.87 -14.10 -14.83
N SER A 248 22.90 -15.39 -14.50
CA SER A 248 24.01 -16.04 -13.83
C SER A 248 25.27 -15.72 -14.63
N GLY A 249 26.10 -14.83 -14.07
CA GLY A 249 27.36 -14.43 -14.68
C GLY A 249 28.15 -15.67 -15.08
N ASP A 250 28.40 -15.77 -16.34
CA ASP A 250 29.23 -16.79 -16.97
C ASP A 250 30.60 -16.83 -16.29
N SER A 251 30.80 -17.78 -15.41
CA SER A 251 32.12 -18.14 -14.90
C SER A 251 32.87 -18.86 -15.99
N GLY A 252 33.38 -18.06 -16.96
CA GLY A 252 34.33 -18.51 -17.96
C GLY A 252 35.51 -19.23 -17.30
N ARG A 253 35.45 -20.53 -17.27
CA ARG A 253 36.62 -21.39 -17.05
C ARG A 253 37.54 -21.23 -18.26
N ASN A 254 38.53 -20.36 -18.10
CA ASN A 254 39.72 -20.39 -18.96
C ASN A 254 40.49 -21.68 -18.65
N VAL A 255 40.26 -22.70 -19.49
CA VAL A 255 41.15 -23.85 -19.54
C VAL A 255 42.27 -23.46 -20.49
N ILE A 256 43.44 -23.15 -19.94
CA ILE A 256 44.69 -23.05 -20.70
C ILE A 256 45.26 -24.46 -20.82
N SER A 257 45.39 -24.90 -22.04
CA SER A 257 46.22 -26.04 -22.43
C SER A 257 47.64 -25.54 -22.66
#